data_6a9123a59265b5dab099b17d75409599
#
_entry.id   6a9123a59265b5dab099b17d75409599
#
_cell.length_a   1.000
_cell.length_b   1.000
_cell.length_c   1.000
_cell.angle_alpha   90.00
_cell.angle_beta   90.00
_cell.angle_gamma   90.00
#
_symmetry.space_group_name_H-M   'P 1'
#
loop_
_entity.id
_entity.type
_entity.pdbx_description
1 polymer ?
#
loop_
_entity_poly.entity_id
_entity_poly.type
_entity_poly.pdbx_seq_one_letter_code
_entity_poly.pdbx_strand_id
1 'polypeptide(L)'
;MQPRRTGTIVALTCFTLLSACARDGRDMQEPLGSQQESIAVTTTAGAVITPVGGFALTPPWAEGAQLDARFTCATGISPSLTFQNIASDVVTLALSIVDETANNAVRWVVANIQPSEFVLAESSVPTGAIEATNSLGTIGFGAPCPPAGETHTYRLTGYGLSQQLELENGVDSATLIQAIELAALDTQSSSFIVTSI
;
A
#
# COMPACT_ATOMS: atom_id res chain seq x y z
N MET A 1 58.60 -19.86 -15.68
CA MET A 1 59.26 -18.86 -16.52
C MET A 1 58.35 -17.65 -16.65
N GLN A 2 58.69 -16.59 -15.89
CA GLN A 2 58.12 -15.25 -16.04
C GLN A 2 58.91 -14.47 -17.08
N PRO A 3 58.28 -13.40 -17.66
CA PRO A 3 58.90 -12.13 -17.33
C PRO A 3 57.91 -11.03 -16.91
N ARG A 4 58.36 -10.27 -15.92
CA ARG A 4 57.86 -8.97 -15.48
C ARG A 4 57.97 -7.94 -16.61
N ARG A 5 56.98 -7.06 -16.74
CA ARG A 5 57.14 -5.76 -17.42
C ARG A 5 56.76 -4.64 -16.46
N THR A 6 57.78 -3.88 -16.15
CA THR A 6 57.79 -2.56 -15.54
C THR A 6 57.15 -1.54 -16.48
N GLY A 7 56.24 -0.72 -15.98
CA GLY A 7 55.62 0.41 -16.69
C GLY A 7 55.73 1.68 -15.85
N THR A 8 56.32 2.64 -16.43
CA THR A 8 56.82 3.93 -15.99
C THR A 8 55.72 4.89 -15.53
N ILE A 9 55.96 5.56 -14.40
CA ILE A 9 55.21 6.70 -13.86
C ILE A 9 55.61 7.94 -14.63
N VAL A 10 54.63 8.65 -15.23
CA VAL A 10 54.78 10.01 -15.76
C VAL A 10 53.99 10.95 -14.87
N ALA A 11 54.72 11.75 -14.11
CA ALA A 11 54.17 12.89 -13.37
C ALA A 11 53.99 14.07 -14.32
N LEU A 12 52.78 14.59 -14.42
CA LEU A 12 52.53 15.82 -15.14
C LEU A 12 52.02 16.88 -14.18
N THR A 13 52.91 17.79 -13.85
CA THR A 13 52.66 19.04 -13.13
C THR A 13 51.89 20.00 -14.04
N CYS A 14 50.76 20.50 -13.64
CA CYS A 14 50.07 21.57 -14.33
C CYS A 14 49.91 22.79 -13.43
N PHE A 15 50.31 23.85 -13.99
CA PHE A 15 50.51 25.21 -13.50
C PHE A 15 49.17 25.90 -13.14
N THR A 16 49.18 26.58 -11.98
CA THR A 16 48.15 27.51 -11.53
C THR A 16 48.16 28.82 -12.32
N LEU A 17 47.03 29.19 -12.90
CA LEU A 17 46.76 30.55 -13.32
C LEU A 17 45.57 31.08 -12.53
N LEU A 18 45.84 31.97 -11.59
CA LEU A 18 44.86 32.84 -10.96
C LEU A 18 44.41 33.92 -12.00
N SER A 19 43.15 33.91 -12.36
CA SER A 19 42.51 35.05 -13.02
C SER A 19 41.51 35.62 -12.06
N ALA A 20 41.84 36.77 -11.48
CA ALA A 20 40.92 37.58 -10.71
C ALA A 20 39.99 38.32 -11.67
N CYS A 21 38.68 38.04 -11.64
CA CYS A 21 37.67 38.92 -12.21
C CYS A 21 36.94 39.56 -11.04
N ALA A 22 37.22 40.82 -10.81
CA ALA A 22 36.37 41.72 -10.05
C ALA A 22 35.02 41.85 -10.77
N ARG A 23 33.91 41.51 -10.09
CA ARG A 23 32.58 41.82 -10.57
C ARG A 23 31.95 42.85 -9.62
N ASP A 24 31.54 43.92 -10.24
CA ASP A 24 30.81 45.01 -9.65
C ASP A 24 29.62 44.55 -8.84
N GLY A 25 29.51 45.11 -7.62
CA GLY A 25 28.35 44.94 -6.77
C GLY A 25 27.11 45.47 -7.44
N ARG A 26 26.15 44.58 -7.68
CA ARG A 26 24.77 44.99 -7.82
C ARG A 26 24.11 44.77 -6.46
N ASP A 27 23.77 45.88 -5.82
CA ASP A 27 22.88 45.89 -4.66
C ASP A 27 21.60 45.15 -5.03
N MET A 28 21.40 43.99 -4.45
CA MET A 28 20.07 43.35 -4.43
C MET A 28 19.24 44.13 -3.43
N GLN A 29 18.34 44.95 -3.93
CA GLN A 29 17.29 45.60 -3.16
C GLN A 29 16.42 44.50 -2.56
N GLU A 30 16.36 44.43 -1.22
CA GLU A 30 15.45 43.56 -0.50
C GLU A 30 14.01 43.83 -0.95
N PRO A 31 13.21 42.81 -1.29
CA PRO A 31 11.79 43.01 -1.56
C PRO A 31 11.12 43.46 -0.27
N LEU A 32 10.55 44.67 -0.28
CA LEU A 32 9.68 45.21 0.72
C LEU A 32 8.59 44.20 1.08
N GLY A 33 8.59 43.80 2.34
CA GLY A 33 7.62 43.01 3.09
C GLY A 33 6.36 42.57 2.37
N SER A 34 6.32 41.31 1.99
CA SER A 34 5.05 40.61 1.94
C SER A 34 4.60 40.34 3.36
N GLN A 35 3.52 40.96 3.75
CA GLN A 35 2.81 40.66 4.99
C GLN A 35 2.44 39.18 4.94
N GLN A 36 3.09 38.38 5.75
CA GLN A 36 2.70 37.00 5.98
C GLN A 36 1.40 37.05 6.77
N GLU A 37 0.26 37.03 6.08
CA GLU A 37 -1.01 36.77 6.72
C GLU A 37 -0.92 35.40 7.38
N SER A 38 -0.82 35.42 8.71
CA SER A 38 -0.98 34.22 9.51
C SER A 38 -2.43 33.78 9.40
N ILE A 39 -2.66 32.79 8.51
CA ILE A 39 -3.93 32.06 8.49
C ILE A 39 -4.02 31.33 9.82
N ALA A 40 -4.87 31.83 10.71
CA ALA A 40 -5.23 31.10 11.91
C ALA A 40 -5.95 29.82 11.50
N VAL A 41 -5.24 28.69 11.46
CA VAL A 41 -5.85 27.38 11.31
C VAL A 41 -6.58 27.08 12.61
N THR A 42 -7.89 27.31 12.61
CA THR A 42 -8.76 26.83 13.69
C THR A 42 -8.77 25.31 13.60
N THR A 43 -8.03 24.64 14.47
CA THR A 43 -8.02 23.20 14.61
C THR A 43 -9.36 22.75 15.16
N THR A 44 -10.32 22.47 14.31
CA THR A 44 -11.51 21.70 14.69
C THR A 44 -11.05 20.24 14.79
N ALA A 45 -11.01 19.72 16.01
CA ALA A 45 -10.71 18.33 16.26
C ALA A 45 -11.70 17.44 15.49
N GLY A 46 -11.20 16.57 14.60
CA GLY A 46 -11.99 15.51 13.98
C GLY A 46 -12.01 15.40 12.46
N ALA A 47 -11.39 16.30 11.71
CA ALA A 47 -11.20 16.06 10.28
C ALA A 47 -9.93 15.24 10.04
N VAL A 48 -10.06 13.96 9.84
CA VAL A 48 -9.04 13.17 9.15
C VAL A 48 -8.96 13.75 7.75
N ILE A 49 -7.95 14.56 7.48
CA ILE A 49 -7.62 15.00 6.12
C ILE A 49 -7.02 13.78 5.41
N THR A 50 -7.87 12.95 4.82
CA THR A 50 -7.44 12.05 3.77
C THR A 50 -6.80 12.90 2.68
N PRO A 51 -5.57 12.60 2.22
CA PRO A 51 -4.98 13.32 1.11
C PRO A 51 -5.92 13.24 -0.08
N VAL A 52 -6.36 14.40 -0.58
CA VAL A 52 -7.18 14.48 -1.79
C VAL A 52 -6.31 13.98 -2.94
N GLY A 53 -6.56 12.75 -3.40
CA GLY A 53 -5.99 12.23 -4.63
C GLY A 53 -5.19 10.92 -4.55
N GLY A 54 -4.94 10.31 -3.39
CA GLY A 54 -4.25 9.01 -3.30
C GLY A 54 -5.20 7.81 -3.41
N PHE A 55 -4.72 6.70 -3.95
CA PHE A 55 -5.42 5.42 -3.95
C PHE A 55 -6.00 5.11 -2.56
N ALA A 56 -7.26 4.68 -2.51
CA ALA A 56 -7.93 4.38 -1.26
C ALA A 56 -8.80 3.13 -1.35
N LEU A 57 -8.86 2.40 -0.24
CA LEU A 57 -9.78 1.29 -0.03
C LEU A 57 -10.65 1.62 1.19
N THR A 58 -11.97 1.68 1.00
CA THR A 58 -12.93 2.00 2.06
C THR A 58 -13.67 0.73 2.48
N PRO A 59 -13.37 0.19 3.68
CA PRO A 59 -14.14 -0.88 4.30
C PRO A 59 -15.38 -0.34 5.05
N PRO A 60 -16.32 -1.22 5.47
CA PRO A 60 -17.50 -0.83 6.24
C PRO A 60 -17.22 -0.63 7.74
N TRP A 61 -15.98 -0.45 8.14
CA TRP A 61 -15.56 -0.17 9.53
C TRP A 61 -14.62 1.03 9.59
N ALA A 62 -14.50 1.63 10.77
CA ALA A 62 -13.49 2.64 11.05
C ALA A 62 -12.15 1.97 11.42
N GLU A 63 -11.03 2.68 11.19
CA GLU A 63 -9.69 2.19 11.54
C GLU A 63 -9.63 1.71 13.00
N GLY A 64 -9.14 0.48 13.20
CA GLY A 64 -9.00 -0.15 14.51
C GLY A 64 -10.32 -0.54 15.21
N ALA A 65 -11.47 -0.40 14.55
CA ALA A 65 -12.76 -0.70 15.17
C ALA A 65 -13.00 -2.20 15.33
N GLN A 66 -13.91 -2.56 16.26
CA GLN A 66 -14.46 -3.91 16.36
C GLN A 66 -15.23 -4.24 15.07
N LEU A 67 -14.92 -5.37 14.46
CA LEU A 67 -15.62 -5.86 13.29
C LEU A 67 -17.06 -6.26 13.64
N ASP A 68 -18.02 -5.94 12.75
CA ASP A 68 -19.39 -6.41 12.87
C ASP A 68 -19.45 -7.94 12.82
N ALA A 69 -20.23 -8.54 13.74
CA ALA A 69 -20.35 -9.99 13.89
C ALA A 69 -20.73 -10.72 12.60
N ARG A 70 -21.43 -10.06 11.66
CA ARG A 70 -21.81 -10.65 10.37
C ARG A 70 -20.61 -10.99 9.47
N PHE A 71 -19.48 -10.34 9.67
CA PHE A 71 -18.23 -10.60 8.93
C PHE A 71 -17.29 -11.56 9.66
N THR A 72 -17.69 -12.05 10.82
CA THR A 72 -16.95 -13.05 11.61
C THR A 72 -17.47 -14.46 11.35
N CYS A 73 -16.88 -15.47 12.00
CA CYS A 73 -17.35 -16.85 11.90
C CYS A 73 -18.81 -17.07 12.40
N ALA A 74 -19.43 -16.08 13.04
CA ALA A 74 -20.85 -16.15 13.40
C ALA A 74 -21.76 -16.25 12.17
N THR A 75 -21.41 -15.61 11.07
CA THR A 75 -22.17 -15.64 9.80
C THR A 75 -21.30 -15.96 8.60
N GLY A 76 -20.03 -15.53 8.58
CA GLY A 76 -19.07 -15.84 7.52
C GLY A 76 -19.27 -15.06 6.22
N ILE A 77 -19.88 -13.88 6.26
CA ILE A 77 -20.10 -13.01 5.11
C ILE A 77 -18.83 -12.21 4.85
N SER A 78 -18.31 -12.20 3.61
CA SER A 78 -17.22 -11.29 3.24
C SER A 78 -17.74 -9.85 3.17
N PRO A 79 -16.94 -8.85 3.64
CA PRO A 79 -17.39 -7.45 3.66
C PRO A 79 -17.47 -6.85 2.28
N SER A 80 -18.35 -5.84 2.10
CA SER A 80 -18.27 -4.96 0.95
C SER A 80 -17.11 -4.00 1.08
N LEU A 81 -16.39 -3.77 -0.02
CA LEU A 81 -15.21 -2.91 -0.06
C LEU A 81 -15.31 -1.98 -1.27
N THR A 82 -14.86 -0.73 -1.12
CA THR A 82 -14.87 0.24 -2.22
C THR A 82 -13.47 0.78 -2.48
N PHE A 83 -12.96 0.57 -3.69
CA PHE A 83 -11.73 1.19 -4.17
C PHE A 83 -12.03 2.60 -4.71
N GLN A 84 -11.14 3.54 -4.46
CA GLN A 84 -11.29 4.94 -4.87
C GLN A 84 -9.96 5.50 -5.38
N ASN A 85 -10.04 6.56 -6.18
CA ASN A 85 -8.87 7.25 -6.72
C ASN A 85 -7.89 6.30 -7.44
N ILE A 86 -8.44 5.39 -8.23
CA ILE A 86 -7.67 4.42 -9.00
C ILE A 86 -6.93 5.18 -10.12
N ALA A 87 -5.60 5.10 -10.13
CA ALA A 87 -4.79 5.75 -11.15
C ALA A 87 -4.96 5.08 -12.52
N SER A 88 -4.74 5.82 -13.59
CA SER A 88 -5.00 5.36 -14.97
C SER A 88 -4.03 4.28 -15.47
N ASP A 89 -2.91 4.08 -14.79
CA ASP A 89 -1.91 3.05 -15.05
C ASP A 89 -2.15 1.75 -14.26
N VAL A 90 -3.15 1.75 -13.38
CA VAL A 90 -3.62 0.54 -12.69
C VAL A 90 -4.40 -0.33 -13.67
N VAL A 91 -3.90 -1.55 -13.91
CA VAL A 91 -4.50 -2.53 -14.81
C VAL A 91 -5.53 -3.40 -14.11
N THR A 92 -5.24 -3.84 -12.88
CA THR A 92 -6.16 -4.59 -12.01
C THR A 92 -6.03 -4.18 -10.56
N LEU A 93 -7.01 -4.57 -9.74
CA LEU A 93 -7.01 -4.36 -8.30
C LEU A 93 -6.85 -5.69 -7.57
N ALA A 94 -6.35 -5.60 -6.33
CA ALA A 94 -6.24 -6.75 -5.44
C ALA A 94 -6.47 -6.33 -3.99
N LEU A 95 -6.71 -7.32 -3.12
CA LEU A 95 -6.78 -7.13 -1.69
C LEU A 95 -6.24 -8.33 -0.92
N SER A 96 -5.84 -8.10 0.33
CA SER A 96 -5.55 -9.14 1.30
C SER A 96 -6.13 -8.81 2.68
N ILE A 97 -6.57 -9.83 3.42
CA ILE A 97 -6.88 -9.75 4.86
C ILE A 97 -6.00 -10.74 5.58
N VAL A 98 -5.27 -10.25 6.59
CA VAL A 98 -4.28 -11.01 7.35
C VAL A 98 -4.55 -10.83 8.84
N ASP A 99 -4.46 -11.91 9.62
CA ASP A 99 -4.53 -11.93 11.07
C ASP A 99 -3.14 -11.70 11.65
N GLU A 100 -2.84 -10.46 12.05
CA GLU A 100 -1.51 -10.08 12.56
C GLU A 100 -1.20 -10.73 13.91
N THR A 101 -2.22 -11.05 14.70
CA THR A 101 -2.06 -11.69 16.00
C THR A 101 -1.74 -13.20 15.87
N ALA A 102 -2.25 -13.84 14.82
CA ALA A 102 -2.06 -15.26 14.55
C ALA A 102 -0.94 -15.51 13.51
N ASN A 103 0.25 -14.97 13.74
CA ASN A 103 1.43 -15.15 12.91
C ASN A 103 1.18 -14.85 11.42
N ASN A 104 0.47 -13.77 11.14
CA ASN A 104 0.08 -13.33 9.80
C ASN A 104 -0.75 -14.38 9.03
N ALA A 105 -1.62 -15.10 9.71
CA ALA A 105 -2.50 -16.07 9.08
C ALA A 105 -3.40 -15.37 8.05
N VAL A 106 -3.33 -15.81 6.80
CA VAL A 106 -4.09 -15.22 5.71
C VAL A 106 -5.55 -15.63 5.78
N ARG A 107 -6.46 -14.66 5.79
CA ARG A 107 -7.92 -14.87 5.83
C ARG A 107 -8.55 -14.70 4.45
N TRP A 108 -8.02 -13.84 3.60
CA TRP A 108 -8.54 -13.63 2.25
C TRP A 108 -7.49 -12.98 1.37
N VAL A 109 -7.38 -13.43 0.12
CA VAL A 109 -6.61 -12.75 -0.93
C VAL A 109 -7.39 -12.87 -2.22
N VAL A 110 -7.62 -11.73 -2.86
CA VAL A 110 -8.27 -11.63 -4.18
C VAL A 110 -7.40 -10.78 -5.08
N ALA A 111 -7.24 -11.18 -6.33
CA ALA A 111 -6.55 -10.40 -7.35
C ALA A 111 -7.31 -10.41 -8.67
N ASN A 112 -6.82 -9.65 -9.65
CA ASN A 112 -7.43 -9.51 -10.97
C ASN A 112 -8.85 -8.91 -10.95
N ILE A 113 -9.18 -8.10 -9.95
CA ILE A 113 -10.41 -7.33 -9.93
C ILE A 113 -10.28 -6.21 -10.96
N GLN A 114 -11.25 -6.08 -11.87
CA GLN A 114 -11.20 -5.03 -12.89
C GLN A 114 -11.44 -3.65 -12.25
N PRO A 115 -10.70 -2.59 -12.63
CA PRO A 115 -10.89 -1.24 -12.08
C PRO A 115 -12.29 -0.65 -12.28
N SER A 116 -13.03 -1.14 -13.28
CA SER A 116 -14.47 -0.81 -13.49
C SER A 116 -15.37 -1.39 -12.42
N GLU A 117 -14.93 -2.43 -11.71
CA GLU A 117 -15.64 -3.10 -10.63
C GLU A 117 -15.07 -2.66 -9.26
N PHE A 118 -14.99 -1.36 -9.08
CA PHE A 118 -14.39 -0.72 -7.90
C PHE A 118 -15.17 -0.94 -6.59
N VAL A 119 -16.37 -1.53 -6.66
CA VAL A 119 -17.16 -1.95 -5.49
C VAL A 119 -17.23 -3.47 -5.44
N LEU A 120 -16.57 -4.05 -4.45
CA LEU A 120 -16.74 -5.45 -4.11
C LEU A 120 -17.99 -5.59 -3.22
N ALA A 121 -19.00 -6.27 -3.67
CA ALA A 121 -20.21 -6.49 -2.89
C ALA A 121 -20.01 -7.57 -1.81
N GLU A 122 -20.83 -7.55 -0.75
CA GLU A 122 -20.81 -8.61 0.28
C GLU A 122 -21.03 -9.99 -0.36
N SER A 123 -20.33 -10.98 0.12
CA SER A 123 -20.40 -12.40 -0.34
C SER A 123 -20.21 -12.56 -1.85
N SER A 124 -19.51 -11.66 -2.49
CA SER A 124 -19.31 -11.68 -3.94
C SER A 124 -17.86 -11.41 -4.31
N VAL A 125 -17.42 -12.11 -5.35
CA VAL A 125 -16.14 -11.87 -6.03
C VAL A 125 -16.43 -11.68 -7.51
N PRO A 126 -15.87 -10.65 -8.16
CA PRO A 126 -16.12 -10.38 -9.58
C PRO A 126 -15.69 -11.54 -10.49
N THR A 127 -16.38 -11.69 -11.61
CA THR A 127 -16.03 -12.67 -12.63
C THR A 127 -14.63 -12.37 -13.18
N GLY A 128 -13.76 -13.40 -13.22
CA GLY A 128 -12.38 -13.27 -13.68
C GLY A 128 -11.36 -12.89 -12.59
N ALA A 129 -11.82 -12.52 -11.40
CA ALA A 129 -10.92 -12.43 -10.26
C ALA A 129 -10.48 -13.82 -9.80
N ILE A 130 -9.31 -13.89 -9.19
CA ILE A 130 -8.76 -15.10 -8.59
C ILE A 130 -8.69 -14.96 -7.08
N GLU A 131 -8.96 -16.03 -6.36
CA GLU A 131 -8.85 -16.12 -4.91
C GLU A 131 -7.79 -17.15 -4.52
N ALA A 132 -7.03 -16.87 -3.48
CA ALA A 132 -6.06 -17.83 -2.94
C ALA A 132 -6.72 -18.83 -1.99
N THR A 133 -6.03 -19.94 -1.77
CA THR A 133 -6.27 -20.82 -0.63
C THR A 133 -5.77 -20.12 0.64
N ASN A 134 -6.67 -19.84 1.58
CA ASN A 134 -6.38 -19.16 2.83
C ASN A 134 -5.74 -20.09 3.89
N SER A 135 -5.36 -19.57 5.06
CA SER A 135 -4.72 -20.36 6.13
C SER A 135 -5.65 -21.38 6.80
N LEU A 136 -6.95 -21.40 6.47
CA LEU A 136 -7.88 -22.44 6.89
C LEU A 136 -7.95 -23.61 5.89
N GLY A 137 -7.22 -23.53 4.76
CA GLY A 137 -7.20 -24.55 3.72
C GLY A 137 -8.38 -24.47 2.75
N THR A 138 -9.10 -23.33 2.71
CA THR A 138 -10.22 -23.08 1.80
C THR A 138 -9.92 -21.97 0.83
N ILE A 139 -10.47 -22.00 -0.37
CA ILE A 139 -10.38 -20.92 -1.35
C ILE A 139 -11.34 -19.80 -0.92
N GLY A 140 -10.85 -18.56 -0.96
CA GLY A 140 -11.65 -17.36 -0.72
C GLY A 140 -11.66 -16.90 0.73
N PHE A 141 -12.76 -16.25 1.15
CA PHE A 141 -12.87 -15.58 2.45
C PHE A 141 -12.95 -16.58 3.61
N GLY A 142 -11.92 -16.56 4.46
CA GLY A 142 -11.91 -17.24 5.76
C GLY A 142 -12.27 -16.27 6.88
N ALA A 143 -13.50 -16.31 7.34
CA ALA A 143 -14.01 -15.34 8.31
C ALA A 143 -13.12 -15.26 9.58
N PRO A 144 -12.80 -14.06 10.07
CA PRO A 144 -12.11 -13.85 11.33
C PRO A 144 -12.81 -14.58 12.50
N CYS A 145 -12.06 -15.41 13.21
CA CYS A 145 -12.60 -16.23 14.31
C CYS A 145 -11.50 -16.51 15.35
N PRO A 146 -11.18 -15.54 16.21
CA PRO A 146 -10.24 -15.76 17.31
C PRO A 146 -10.74 -16.87 18.27
N PRO A 147 -9.84 -17.53 18.99
CA PRO A 147 -10.24 -18.40 20.12
C PRO A 147 -11.09 -17.65 21.15
N ALA A 148 -11.96 -18.37 21.86
CA ALA A 148 -12.82 -17.77 22.88
C ALA A 148 -11.99 -17.02 23.94
N GLY A 149 -12.39 -15.79 24.23
CA GLY A 149 -11.71 -14.89 25.17
C GLY A 149 -10.52 -14.13 24.60
N GLU A 150 -10.16 -14.32 23.33
CA GLU A 150 -9.06 -13.62 22.67
C GLU A 150 -9.54 -12.48 21.79
N THR A 151 -8.67 -11.47 21.64
CA THR A 151 -8.84 -10.37 20.70
C THR A 151 -7.69 -10.38 19.70
N HIS A 152 -8.03 -10.51 18.43
CA HIS A 152 -7.06 -10.46 17.34
C HIS A 152 -7.17 -9.17 16.55
N THR A 153 -6.04 -8.69 16.05
CA THR A 153 -5.94 -7.57 15.11
C THR A 153 -5.74 -8.10 13.69
N TYR A 154 -6.51 -7.55 12.78
CA TYR A 154 -6.48 -7.89 11.37
C TYR A 154 -6.11 -6.68 10.54
N ARG A 155 -5.37 -6.93 9.45
CA ARG A 155 -5.05 -5.92 8.46
C ARG A 155 -5.72 -6.26 7.14
N LEU A 156 -6.51 -5.32 6.63
CA LEU A 156 -6.95 -5.28 5.23
C LEU A 156 -5.96 -4.42 4.45
N THR A 157 -5.47 -4.91 3.32
CA THR A 157 -4.66 -4.12 2.38
C THR A 157 -5.27 -4.21 0.99
N GLY A 158 -5.47 -3.05 0.36
CA GLY A 158 -5.84 -2.93 -1.04
C GLY A 158 -4.64 -2.54 -1.89
N TYR A 159 -4.63 -2.98 -3.14
CA TYR A 159 -3.54 -2.77 -4.09
C TYR A 159 -4.07 -2.37 -5.45
N GLY A 160 -3.41 -1.40 -6.09
CA GLY A 160 -3.50 -1.13 -7.52
C GLY A 160 -2.33 -1.81 -8.22
N LEU A 161 -2.58 -2.67 -9.22
CA LEU A 161 -1.56 -3.47 -9.88
C LEU A 161 -1.26 -2.96 -11.29
N SER A 162 0.01 -3.04 -11.69
CA SER A 162 0.51 -2.67 -13.03
C SER A 162 0.17 -3.69 -14.12
N GLN A 163 -0.34 -4.86 -13.75
CA GLN A 163 -0.64 -5.95 -14.67
C GLN A 163 -1.68 -6.91 -14.11
N GLN A 164 -2.27 -7.73 -14.98
CA GLN A 164 -3.02 -8.91 -14.60
C GLN A 164 -2.04 -10.01 -14.17
N LEU A 165 -2.41 -10.80 -13.16
CA LEU A 165 -1.59 -11.91 -12.67
C LEU A 165 -2.02 -13.22 -13.37
N GLU A 166 -1.05 -13.92 -13.94
CA GLU A 166 -1.24 -15.21 -14.61
C GLU A 166 -1.13 -16.37 -13.61
N LEU A 167 -2.09 -16.45 -12.69
CA LEU A 167 -2.16 -17.47 -11.64
C LEU A 167 -3.53 -18.12 -11.62
N GLU A 168 -3.56 -19.40 -11.17
CA GLU A 168 -4.79 -20.18 -11.08
C GLU A 168 -5.59 -19.83 -9.82
N ASN A 169 -6.91 -19.91 -9.90
CA ASN A 169 -7.78 -19.80 -8.74
C ASN A 169 -7.48 -20.94 -7.74
N GLY A 170 -7.37 -20.59 -6.44
CA GLY A 170 -6.98 -21.53 -5.40
C GLY A 170 -5.45 -21.69 -5.22
N VAL A 171 -4.65 -20.86 -5.89
CA VAL A 171 -3.20 -20.80 -5.66
C VAL A 171 -2.90 -20.57 -4.17
N ASP A 172 -1.73 -20.98 -3.70
CA ASP A 172 -1.28 -20.70 -2.34
C ASP A 172 -1.25 -19.20 -2.04
N SER A 173 -1.71 -18.81 -0.84
CA SER A 173 -1.84 -17.40 -0.48
C SER A 173 -0.51 -16.65 -0.43
N ALA A 174 0.59 -17.29 -0.01
CA ALA A 174 1.89 -16.62 0.01
C ALA A 174 2.37 -16.36 -1.42
N THR A 175 2.14 -17.28 -2.34
CA THR A 175 2.44 -17.11 -3.77
C THR A 175 1.64 -15.96 -4.38
N LEU A 176 0.33 -15.87 -4.10
CA LEU A 176 -0.50 -14.79 -4.64
C LEU A 176 -0.12 -13.43 -4.04
N ILE A 177 0.12 -13.35 -2.73
CA ILE A 177 0.56 -12.11 -2.07
C ILE A 177 1.89 -11.64 -2.66
N GLN A 178 2.87 -12.52 -2.84
CA GLN A 178 4.15 -12.17 -3.45
C GLN A 178 3.98 -11.61 -4.87
N ALA A 179 3.12 -12.23 -5.69
CA ALA A 179 2.86 -11.75 -7.04
C ALA A 179 2.16 -10.37 -7.04
N ILE A 180 1.22 -10.15 -6.10
CA ILE A 180 0.56 -8.86 -5.88
C ILE A 180 1.59 -7.78 -5.51
N GLU A 181 2.45 -8.05 -4.53
CA GLU A 181 3.46 -7.10 -4.05
C GLU A 181 4.46 -6.71 -5.14
N LEU A 182 4.85 -7.66 -6.00
CA LEU A 182 5.75 -7.39 -7.14
C LEU A 182 5.10 -6.54 -8.24
N ALA A 183 3.79 -6.59 -8.39
CA ALA A 183 3.03 -5.85 -9.40
C ALA A 183 2.41 -4.54 -8.85
N ALA A 184 2.48 -4.30 -7.54
CA ALA A 184 1.81 -3.17 -6.90
C ALA A 184 2.40 -1.81 -7.33
N LEU A 185 1.53 -0.92 -7.77
CA LEU A 185 1.79 0.50 -8.02
C LEU A 185 1.38 1.34 -6.81
N ASP A 186 0.23 1.01 -6.22
CA ASP A 186 -0.36 1.69 -5.08
C ASP A 186 -0.81 0.70 -4.03
N THR A 187 -0.75 1.12 -2.77
CA THR A 187 -1.25 0.34 -1.63
C THR A 187 -1.91 1.23 -0.59
N GLN A 188 -2.95 0.70 0.07
CA GLN A 188 -3.56 1.34 1.24
C GLN A 188 -4.08 0.27 2.19
N SER A 189 -3.81 0.44 3.48
CA SER A 189 -4.23 -0.51 4.52
C SER A 189 -5.20 0.12 5.51
N SER A 190 -6.03 -0.72 6.09
CA SER A 190 -6.90 -0.41 7.23
C SER A 190 -6.89 -1.59 8.19
N SER A 191 -6.97 -1.33 9.49
CA SER A 191 -7.03 -2.36 10.51
C SER A 191 -8.42 -2.49 11.13
N PHE A 192 -8.66 -3.64 11.75
CA PHE A 192 -9.83 -3.89 12.59
C PHE A 192 -9.50 -4.94 13.65
N ILE A 193 -10.31 -5.04 14.68
CA ILE A 193 -10.18 -6.07 15.71
C ILE A 193 -11.39 -7.00 15.72
N VAL A 194 -11.19 -8.23 16.17
CA VAL A 194 -12.26 -9.17 16.49
C VAL A 194 -12.01 -9.72 17.88
N THR A 195 -13.00 -9.60 18.77
CA THR A 195 -13.00 -10.21 20.10
C THR A 195 -14.00 -11.35 20.09
N SER A 196 -13.53 -12.55 20.42
CA SER A 196 -14.39 -13.72 20.59
C SER A 196 -14.83 -13.82 22.07
N ILE A 197 -16.11 -14.05 22.31
CA ILE A 197 -16.72 -14.17 23.64
C ILE A 197 -16.84 -15.65 24.00
#